data_d5e47a0b0c28d7beeb34b1ae2d83f88d
#
_entry.id   d5e47a0b0c28d7beeb34b1ae2d83f88d
#
_cell.length_a   1.000
_cell.length_b   1.000
_cell.length_c   1.000
_cell.angle_alpha   90.00
_cell.angle_beta   90.00
_cell.angle_gamma   90.00
#
_symmetry.space_group_name_H-M   'P 1'
#
loop_
_entity.id
_entity.type
_entity.pdbx_description
1 polymer ?
#
loop_
_entity_poly.entity_id
_entity_poly.type
_entity_poly.pdbx_seq_one_letter_code
_entity_poly.pdbx_strand_id
1 'polypeptide(L)'
;MTIVLEPVDDQLPIDFHQLELDARAGGHANMTRLSAEFAEAPSMFHRVIAAHVDGVLAGIGAITDEPVPSTQPAWRMRLLYVHRDFRRRRVARTIVADLLRAPAGEIEIVTVHAGSDDAARFWEAIGFDAVAGQGWSHQRRLRSA
;
A
#
# COMPACT_ATOMS: atom_id res chain seq x y z
N MET A 1 2.87 -6.46 21.55
CA MET A 1 3.14 -5.48 20.46
C MET A 1 1.82 -4.85 20.04
N THR A 2 1.75 -3.55 20.07
CA THR A 2 0.56 -2.81 19.67
C THR A 2 0.82 -2.08 18.35
N ILE A 3 -0.02 -2.33 17.35
CA ILE A 3 0.05 -1.62 16.06
C ILE A 3 -1.03 -0.55 16.08
N VAL A 4 -0.62 0.70 15.89
CA VAL A 4 -1.54 1.84 15.80
C VAL A 4 -1.51 2.36 14.37
N LEU A 5 -2.68 2.41 13.73
CA LEU A 5 -2.81 2.94 12.37
C LEU A 5 -3.25 4.40 12.43
N GLU A 6 -2.61 5.24 11.62
CA GLU A 6 -2.94 6.66 11.52
C GLU A 6 -3.11 7.06 10.07
N PRO A 7 -4.24 7.69 9.71
CA PRO A 7 -4.40 8.26 8.36
C PRO A 7 -3.38 9.38 8.16
N VAL A 8 -2.83 9.43 6.95
CA VAL A 8 -1.93 10.50 6.53
C VAL A 8 -2.73 11.42 5.61
N ASP A 9 -2.91 12.67 6.03
CA ASP A 9 -3.72 13.63 5.28
C ASP A 9 -2.86 14.53 4.38
N ASP A 10 -2.29 15.60 4.94
CA ASP A 10 -1.56 16.59 4.15
C ASP A 10 -0.05 16.42 4.15
N GLN A 11 0.48 15.83 5.21
CA GLN A 11 1.92 15.68 5.39
C GLN A 11 2.25 14.26 5.82
N LEU A 12 3.34 13.73 5.26
CA LEU A 12 3.88 12.45 5.68
C LEU A 12 4.29 12.50 7.15
N PRO A 13 4.33 11.34 7.84
CA PRO A 13 4.76 11.31 9.24
C PRO A 13 6.11 11.96 9.45
N ILE A 14 6.32 12.55 10.61
CA ILE A 14 7.56 13.27 10.94
C ILE A 14 8.80 12.39 10.79
N ASP A 15 8.67 11.09 11.08
CA ASP A 15 9.76 10.13 11.00
C ASP A 15 9.86 9.40 9.66
N PHE A 16 9.12 9.86 8.64
CA PHE A 16 9.07 9.21 7.33
C PHE A 16 10.46 9.03 6.72
N HIS A 17 11.36 10.00 6.93
CA HIS A 17 12.70 9.94 6.37
C HIS A 17 13.46 8.69 6.81
N GLN A 18 13.27 8.23 8.05
CA GLN A 18 13.91 7.01 8.53
C GLN A 18 13.40 5.78 7.77
N LEU A 19 12.12 5.76 7.46
CA LEU A 19 11.53 4.68 6.67
C LEU A 19 12.06 4.71 5.23
N GLU A 20 12.21 5.90 4.67
CA GLU A 20 12.78 6.09 3.34
C GLU A 20 14.23 5.60 3.28
N LEU A 21 15.04 5.94 4.27
CA LEU A 21 16.44 5.47 4.35
C LEU A 21 16.52 3.95 4.44
N ASP A 22 15.67 3.33 5.24
CA ASP A 22 15.62 1.87 5.37
C ASP A 22 15.26 1.21 4.03
N ALA A 23 14.27 1.75 3.33
CA ALA A 23 13.86 1.24 2.03
C ALA A 23 15.00 1.34 1.01
N ARG A 24 15.67 2.49 0.94
CA ARG A 24 16.79 2.71 0.02
C ARG A 24 17.97 1.79 0.33
N ALA A 25 18.27 1.57 1.60
CA ALA A 25 19.32 0.65 2.01
C ALA A 25 19.05 -0.79 1.54
N GLY A 26 17.79 -1.18 1.43
CA GLY A 26 17.36 -2.46 0.90
C GLY A 26 17.18 -2.50 -0.62
N GLY A 27 17.53 -1.41 -1.32
CA GLY A 27 17.40 -1.34 -2.78
C GLY A 27 15.99 -0.99 -3.27
N HIS A 28 15.13 -0.44 -2.41
CA HIS A 28 13.75 -0.11 -2.75
C HIS A 28 13.59 1.41 -2.92
N ALA A 29 12.97 1.81 -4.02
CA ALA A 29 12.71 3.23 -4.33
C ALA A 29 11.28 3.66 -3.99
N ASN A 30 10.43 2.75 -3.48
CA ASN A 30 9.02 3.02 -3.30
C ASN A 30 8.72 4.13 -2.30
N MET A 31 9.52 4.29 -1.25
CA MET A 31 9.31 5.36 -0.28
C MET A 31 9.72 6.72 -0.85
N THR A 32 10.80 6.77 -1.61
CA THR A 32 11.19 7.99 -2.34
C THR A 32 10.10 8.37 -3.34
N ARG A 33 9.51 7.39 -4.03
CA ARG A 33 8.40 7.63 -4.94
C ARG A 33 7.15 8.12 -4.21
N LEU A 34 6.83 7.54 -3.05
CA LEU A 34 5.69 8.00 -2.26
C LEU A 34 5.83 9.48 -1.92
N SER A 35 7.00 9.89 -1.43
CA SER A 35 7.26 11.29 -1.09
C SER A 35 7.04 12.22 -2.29
N ALA A 36 7.59 11.85 -3.45
CA ALA A 36 7.47 12.66 -4.66
C ALA A 36 6.03 12.71 -5.18
N GLU A 37 5.37 11.57 -5.30
CA GLU A 37 4.01 11.50 -5.84
C GLU A 37 3.00 12.17 -4.91
N PHE A 38 3.16 12.02 -3.61
CA PHE A 38 2.25 12.62 -2.64
C PHE A 38 2.34 14.15 -2.68
N ALA A 39 3.53 14.69 -2.93
CA ALA A 39 3.74 16.12 -3.08
C ALA A 39 3.20 16.66 -4.41
N GLU A 40 3.39 15.89 -5.50
CA GLU A 40 3.05 16.35 -6.86
C GLU A 40 1.60 16.11 -7.24
N ALA A 41 1.02 15.00 -6.80
CA ALA A 41 -0.33 14.58 -7.20
C ALA A 41 -1.12 14.02 -6.01
N PRO A 42 -1.34 14.82 -4.96
CA PRO A 42 -2.04 14.33 -3.77
C PRO A 42 -3.47 13.84 -4.08
N SER A 43 -4.11 14.39 -5.10
CA SER A 43 -5.48 14.02 -5.45
C SER A 43 -5.63 12.60 -5.99
N MET A 44 -4.54 11.95 -6.42
CA MET A 44 -4.64 10.56 -6.85
C MET A 44 -4.65 9.58 -5.68
N PHE A 45 -4.35 10.04 -4.46
CA PHE A 45 -4.35 9.21 -3.27
C PHE A 45 -5.72 9.20 -2.62
N HIS A 46 -6.32 8.02 -2.50
CA HIS A 46 -7.62 7.87 -1.84
C HIS A 46 -7.44 7.63 -0.34
N ARG A 47 -6.34 7.01 0.05
CA ARG A 47 -5.99 6.81 1.45
C ARG A 47 -4.52 6.48 1.57
N VAL A 48 -3.88 7.04 2.59
CA VAL A 48 -2.52 6.69 3.00
C VAL A 48 -2.58 6.37 4.48
N ILE A 49 -2.03 5.23 4.88
CA ILE A 49 -2.04 4.77 6.27
C ILE A 49 -0.61 4.54 6.74
N ALA A 50 -0.27 5.15 7.87
CA ALA A 50 0.98 4.90 8.57
C ALA A 50 0.71 3.97 9.76
N ALA A 51 1.60 3.02 9.98
CA ALA A 51 1.53 2.10 11.11
C ALA A 51 2.68 2.38 12.08
N HIS A 52 2.34 2.58 13.34
CA HIS A 52 3.32 2.73 14.41
C HIS A 52 3.26 1.50 15.31
N VAL A 53 4.43 1.01 15.71
CA VAL A 53 4.55 -0.08 16.68
C VAL A 53 5.30 0.46 17.88
N ASP A 54 4.63 0.46 19.03
CA ASP A 54 5.18 1.01 20.26
C ASP A 54 5.77 2.43 20.07
N GLY A 55 5.05 3.25 19.30
CA GLY A 55 5.42 4.64 19.03
C GLY A 55 6.42 4.86 17.90
N VAL A 56 6.91 3.80 17.27
CA VAL A 56 7.90 3.88 16.17
C VAL A 56 7.21 3.67 14.83
N LEU A 57 7.50 4.50 13.85
CA LEU A 57 6.95 4.33 12.50
C LEU A 57 7.50 3.05 11.88
N ALA A 58 6.63 2.07 11.73
CA ALA A 58 7.00 0.72 11.30
C ALA A 58 6.70 0.47 9.82
N GLY A 59 5.71 1.17 9.26
CA GLY A 59 5.34 0.95 7.87
C GLY A 59 4.32 1.96 7.39
N ILE A 60 4.08 1.93 6.08
CA ILE A 60 3.13 2.83 5.41
C ILE A 60 2.64 2.15 4.14
N GLY A 61 1.46 2.51 3.71
CA GLY A 61 0.91 2.04 2.43
C GLY A 61 -0.16 2.98 1.92
N ALA A 62 -0.49 2.85 0.65
CA ALA A 62 -1.44 3.73 0.00
C ALA A 62 -2.38 2.97 -0.93
N ILE A 63 -3.57 3.52 -1.14
CA ILE A 63 -4.46 3.12 -2.22
C ILE A 63 -4.74 4.37 -3.06
N THR A 64 -4.51 4.25 -4.36
CA THR A 64 -4.55 5.36 -5.31
C THR A 64 -5.45 5.03 -6.49
N ASP A 65 -5.67 6.01 -7.36
CA ASP A 65 -6.20 5.73 -8.70
C ASP A 65 -5.35 4.64 -9.36
N GLU A 66 -6.00 3.83 -10.21
CA GLU A 66 -5.28 2.84 -11.02
C GLU A 66 -4.45 3.58 -12.08
N PRO A 67 -3.10 3.49 -12.06
CA PRO A 67 -2.27 4.22 -13.02
C PRO A 67 -2.39 3.73 -14.46
N VAL A 68 -2.81 2.49 -14.67
CA VAL A 68 -2.91 1.90 -16.01
C VAL A 68 -4.36 1.99 -16.47
N PRO A 69 -4.65 2.47 -17.70
CA PRO A 69 -6.00 2.49 -18.22
C PRO A 69 -6.68 1.12 -18.12
N SER A 70 -7.93 1.12 -17.69
CA SER A 70 -8.71 -0.08 -17.45
C SER A 70 -10.13 0.11 -17.98
N THR A 71 -10.74 -0.97 -18.47
CA THR A 71 -12.13 -0.96 -18.90
C THR A 71 -13.10 -0.94 -17.73
N GLN A 72 -12.64 -1.34 -16.54
CA GLN A 72 -13.45 -1.29 -15.32
C GLN A 72 -12.80 -0.33 -14.33
N PRO A 73 -13.59 0.44 -13.58
CA PRO A 73 -13.03 1.28 -12.52
C PRO A 73 -12.28 0.45 -11.51
N ALA A 74 -11.06 0.86 -11.20
CA ALA A 74 -10.19 0.16 -10.27
C ALA A 74 -9.33 1.16 -9.52
N TRP A 75 -8.95 0.80 -8.31
CA TRP A 75 -7.92 1.52 -7.54
C TRP A 75 -6.75 0.58 -7.32
N ARG A 76 -5.55 1.15 -7.22
CA ARG A 76 -4.34 0.36 -6.98
C ARG A 76 -3.84 0.55 -5.55
N MET A 77 -3.58 -0.57 -4.88
CA MET A 77 -2.85 -0.57 -3.62
C MET A 77 -1.37 -0.61 -3.95
N ARG A 78 -0.62 0.35 -3.46
CA ARG A 78 0.77 0.52 -3.85
C ARG A 78 1.56 1.26 -2.77
N LEU A 79 2.88 1.31 -2.96
CA LEU A 79 3.77 2.06 -2.08
C LEU A 79 3.72 1.53 -0.65
N LEU A 80 3.52 0.21 -0.51
CA LEU A 80 3.53 -0.48 0.77
C LEU A 80 4.96 -0.82 1.16
N TYR A 81 5.35 -0.42 2.36
CA TYR A 81 6.66 -0.74 2.89
C TYR A 81 6.61 -0.91 4.40
N VAL A 82 7.34 -1.92 4.90
CA VAL A 82 7.50 -2.17 6.33
C VAL A 82 9.00 -2.17 6.63
N HIS A 83 9.40 -1.38 7.65
CA HIS A 83 10.77 -1.31 8.11
C HIS A 83 11.26 -2.72 8.49
N ARG A 84 12.54 -3.02 8.18
CA ARG A 84 13.13 -4.35 8.38
C ARG A 84 12.97 -4.89 9.80
N ASP A 85 13.00 -4.02 10.82
CA ASP A 85 12.90 -4.41 12.21
C ASP A 85 11.49 -4.86 12.62
N PHE A 86 10.50 -4.58 11.78
CA PHE A 86 9.09 -4.87 12.08
C PHE A 86 8.48 -5.89 11.12
N ARG A 87 9.27 -6.52 10.26
CA ARG A 87 8.79 -7.56 9.36
C ARG A 87 8.37 -8.81 10.13
N ARG A 88 7.45 -9.61 9.52
CA ARG A 88 6.89 -10.83 10.10
C ARG A 88 6.08 -10.58 11.39
N ARG A 89 5.59 -9.36 11.58
CA ARG A 89 4.77 -8.97 12.74
C ARG A 89 3.38 -8.49 12.33
N ARG A 90 2.91 -8.89 11.15
CA ARG A 90 1.59 -8.57 10.61
C ARG A 90 1.36 -7.07 10.33
N VAL A 91 2.40 -6.24 10.30
CA VAL A 91 2.25 -4.80 10.04
C VAL A 91 1.68 -4.57 8.64
N ALA A 92 2.24 -5.23 7.61
CA ALA A 92 1.75 -5.10 6.25
C ALA A 92 0.29 -5.56 6.12
N ARG A 93 -0.07 -6.69 6.71
CA ARG A 93 -1.45 -7.19 6.68
C ARG A 93 -2.42 -6.22 7.33
N THR A 94 -2.02 -5.61 8.43
CA THR A 94 -2.85 -4.64 9.16
C THR A 94 -3.08 -3.39 8.32
N ILE A 95 -2.04 -2.89 7.65
CA ILE A 95 -2.14 -1.75 6.74
C ILE A 95 -3.09 -2.08 5.59
N VAL A 96 -2.89 -3.22 4.94
CA VAL A 96 -3.70 -3.65 3.79
C VAL A 96 -5.17 -3.79 4.18
N ALA A 97 -5.46 -4.40 5.32
CA ALA A 97 -6.84 -4.56 5.78
C ALA A 97 -7.54 -3.21 5.96
N ASP A 98 -6.83 -2.21 6.47
CA ASP A 98 -7.39 -0.87 6.59
C ASP A 98 -7.60 -0.21 5.23
N LEU A 99 -6.61 -0.31 4.34
CA LEU A 99 -6.70 0.28 3.00
C LEU A 99 -7.84 -0.32 2.17
N LEU A 100 -8.15 -1.59 2.34
CA LEU A 100 -9.24 -2.26 1.63
C LEU A 100 -10.63 -1.74 2.04
N ARG A 101 -10.72 -0.96 3.11
CA ARG A 101 -11.97 -0.33 3.53
C ARG A 101 -12.23 0.99 2.79
N ALA A 102 -11.20 1.59 2.19
CA ALA A 102 -11.31 2.89 1.54
C ALA A 102 -12.30 2.90 0.36
N PRO A 103 -12.35 1.86 -0.51
CA PRO A 103 -13.28 1.88 -1.65
C PRO A 103 -14.76 1.94 -1.28
N ALA A 104 -15.18 1.33 -0.18
CA ALA A 104 -16.54 1.44 0.41
C ALA A 104 -17.69 1.54 -0.62
N GLY A 105 -17.70 0.64 -1.62
CA GLY A 105 -18.75 0.61 -2.64
C GLY A 105 -18.52 1.52 -3.86
N GLU A 106 -17.48 2.34 -3.87
CA GLU A 106 -17.19 3.21 -5.01
C GLU A 106 -16.61 2.44 -6.20
N ILE A 107 -15.83 1.41 -5.93
CA ILE A 107 -15.23 0.55 -6.95
C ILE A 107 -15.31 -0.90 -6.51
N GLU A 108 -15.18 -1.81 -7.48
CA GLU A 108 -15.27 -3.24 -7.22
C GLU A 108 -13.91 -3.95 -7.29
N ILE A 109 -12.90 -3.32 -7.89
CA ILE A 109 -11.62 -3.96 -8.15
C ILE A 109 -10.50 -3.16 -7.51
N VAL A 110 -9.70 -3.84 -6.68
CA VAL A 110 -8.43 -3.33 -6.17
C VAL A 110 -7.32 -4.13 -6.82
N THR A 111 -6.34 -3.45 -7.38
CA THR A 111 -5.21 -4.07 -8.08
C THR A 111 -3.94 -3.95 -7.26
N VAL A 112 -2.99 -4.84 -7.52
CA VAL A 112 -1.62 -4.73 -7.05
C VAL A 112 -0.68 -5.22 -8.15
N HIS A 113 0.54 -4.72 -8.13
CA HIS A 113 1.58 -5.22 -9.00
C HIS A 113 2.73 -5.77 -8.16
N ALA A 114 2.88 -7.09 -8.17
CA ALA A 114 3.92 -7.76 -7.40
C ALA A 114 5.26 -7.65 -8.13
N GLY A 115 6.27 -7.13 -7.44
CA GLY A 115 7.61 -6.97 -8.01
C GLY A 115 8.52 -8.19 -7.83
N SER A 116 8.05 -9.23 -7.14
CA SER A 116 8.82 -10.43 -6.85
C SER A 116 7.89 -11.59 -6.54
N ASP A 117 8.44 -12.82 -6.51
CA ASP A 117 7.68 -14.01 -6.14
C ASP A 117 7.22 -13.93 -4.67
N ASP A 118 8.04 -13.38 -3.79
CA ASP A 118 7.64 -13.21 -2.39
C ASP A 118 6.47 -12.23 -2.26
N ALA A 119 6.50 -11.14 -3.01
CA ALA A 119 5.39 -10.20 -3.03
C ALA A 119 4.12 -10.86 -3.58
N ALA A 120 4.24 -11.65 -4.66
CA ALA A 120 3.10 -12.37 -5.22
C ALA A 120 2.48 -13.31 -4.18
N ARG A 121 3.30 -14.06 -3.46
CA ARG A 121 2.82 -14.95 -2.39
C ARG A 121 2.12 -14.20 -1.28
N PHE A 122 2.65 -13.03 -0.90
CA PHE A 122 2.01 -12.19 0.11
C PHE A 122 0.60 -11.77 -0.33
N TRP A 123 0.46 -11.25 -1.55
CA TRP A 123 -0.84 -10.80 -2.05
C TRP A 123 -1.83 -11.94 -2.20
N GLU A 124 -1.37 -13.10 -2.69
CA GLU A 124 -2.23 -14.28 -2.83
C GLU A 124 -2.71 -14.79 -1.47
N ALA A 125 -1.84 -14.76 -0.46
CA ALA A 125 -2.18 -15.21 0.89
C ALA A 125 -3.28 -14.34 1.53
N ILE A 126 -3.44 -13.09 1.11
CA ILE A 126 -4.46 -12.20 1.64
C ILE A 126 -5.63 -11.98 0.68
N GLY A 127 -5.78 -12.85 -0.31
CA GLY A 127 -6.98 -12.94 -1.11
C GLY A 127 -6.95 -12.24 -2.46
N PHE A 128 -5.79 -11.84 -2.95
CA PHE A 128 -5.65 -11.33 -4.31
C PHE A 128 -5.39 -12.48 -5.26
N ASP A 129 -6.04 -12.43 -6.42
CA ASP A 129 -5.92 -13.45 -7.44
C ASP A 129 -4.95 -13.01 -8.54
N ALA A 130 -4.08 -13.91 -8.97
CA ALA A 130 -3.19 -13.67 -10.10
C ALA A 130 -4.02 -13.53 -11.37
N VAL A 131 -3.70 -12.55 -12.21
CA VAL A 131 -4.38 -12.33 -13.48
C VAL A 131 -3.35 -12.14 -14.59
N ALA A 132 -3.78 -12.35 -15.83
CA ALA A 132 -2.96 -12.16 -17.00
C ALA A 132 -3.63 -11.18 -17.96
N GLY A 133 -2.83 -10.53 -18.81
CA GLY A 133 -3.35 -9.63 -19.83
C GLY A 133 -3.79 -8.27 -19.31
N GLN A 134 -3.45 -7.94 -18.07
CA GLN A 134 -3.76 -6.65 -17.45
C GLN A 134 -2.48 -5.85 -17.22
N GLY A 135 -2.63 -4.56 -16.92
CA GLY A 135 -1.50 -3.72 -16.52
C GLY A 135 -1.06 -3.93 -15.06
N TRP A 136 -1.52 -4.98 -14.42
CA TRP A 136 -1.20 -5.35 -13.04
C TRP A 136 -1.12 -6.87 -12.93
N SER A 137 -0.49 -7.37 -11.86
CA SER A 137 -0.27 -8.82 -11.70
C SER A 137 -1.38 -9.53 -10.93
N HIS A 138 -2.03 -8.83 -10.01
CA HIS A 138 -3.04 -9.41 -9.13
C HIS A 138 -4.18 -8.44 -8.91
N GLN A 139 -5.36 -8.98 -8.60
CA GLN A 139 -6.51 -8.16 -8.25
C GLN A 139 -7.38 -8.87 -7.23
N ARG A 140 -8.14 -8.08 -6.49
CA ARG A 140 -9.16 -8.56 -5.58
C ARG A 140 -10.47 -7.88 -5.93
N ARG A 141 -11.50 -8.68 -6.16
CA ARG A 141 -12.84 -8.14 -6.38
C ARG A 141 -13.51 -7.96 -5.03
N LEU A 142 -13.96 -6.74 -4.76
CA LEU A 142 -14.66 -6.43 -3.53
C LEU A 142 -16.13 -6.77 -3.70
N ARG A 143 -16.74 -7.26 -2.63
CA ARG A 143 -18.18 -7.53 -2.65
C ARG A 143 -18.92 -6.21 -2.50
N SER A 144 -19.93 -6.00 -3.34
CA SER A 144 -20.90 -4.93 -3.10
C SER A 144 -21.69 -5.28 -1.85
N ALA A 145 -21.88 -4.31 -1.01
CA ALA A 145 -22.67 -4.45 0.20
C ALA A 145 -24.15 -4.66 -0.15
#